data_5c2163fd588eb49c821e7cbf00bbcbba
#
_entry.id   5c2163fd588eb49c821e7cbf00bbcbba
#
_cell.length_a   1.000
_cell.length_b   1.000
_cell.length_c   1.000
_cell.angle_alpha   90.00
_cell.angle_beta   90.00
_cell.angle_gamma   90.00
#
_symmetry.space_group_name_H-M   'P 1'
#
loop_
_entity.id
_entity.type
_entity.pdbx_description
1 polymer ?
#
loop_
_entity_poly.entity_id
_entity_poly.type
_entity_poly.pdbx_seq_one_letter_code
_entity_poly.pdbx_strand_id
1 'polypeptide(L)'
;MAVVVVLLAIALIVVNVADIRIRRPAAGPEAPAETTLPQFPFGDEPELILGSGETPARDAEQVVPVDGEDKTMQLVTGSFAQRGGPDFSLYLDKGVFLSTELDGKCCFARADDASMDAYLEIGYHMGADAQTLAGSLLNDYGTIASMETLGEVKLGGLTAYGAKGVTVQRELEAYLIPTANGCISVVLCHAGTAPASWYDSLLASAQTLQITG
;
A
#
# COMPACT_ATOMS: atom_id res chain seq x y z
N MET A 1 42.77 13.38 9.60
CA MET A 1 41.58 14.18 9.96
C MET A 1 40.25 13.41 9.78
N ALA A 2 40.02 12.64 8.74
CA ALA A 2 38.74 11.93 8.53
C ALA A 2 38.35 10.94 9.66
N VAL A 3 39.31 10.21 10.22
CA VAL A 3 39.08 9.20 11.29
C VAL A 3 38.59 9.87 12.59
N VAL A 4 39.07 11.07 12.93
CA VAL A 4 38.68 11.79 14.15
C VAL A 4 37.22 12.29 14.05
N VAL A 5 36.76 12.69 12.85
CA VAL A 5 35.39 13.14 12.62
C VAL A 5 34.39 11.99 12.74
N VAL A 6 34.75 10.81 12.25
CA VAL A 6 33.89 9.61 12.36
C VAL A 6 33.75 9.14 13.81
N LEU A 7 34.83 9.16 14.59
CA LEU A 7 34.82 8.82 16.02
C LEU A 7 33.98 9.81 16.85
N LEU A 8 34.04 11.11 16.52
CA LEU A 8 33.20 12.13 17.15
C LEU A 8 31.71 11.95 16.83
N ALA A 9 31.37 11.58 15.60
CA ALA A 9 29.97 11.31 15.22
C ALA A 9 29.40 10.07 15.94
N ILE A 10 30.20 9.01 16.09
CA ILE A 10 29.80 7.81 16.83
C ILE A 10 29.64 8.12 18.33
N ALA A 11 30.52 8.93 18.92
CA ALA A 11 30.40 9.35 20.31
C ALA A 11 29.14 10.18 20.57
N LEU A 12 28.74 11.06 19.65
CA LEU A 12 27.53 11.87 19.73
C LEU A 12 26.25 11.01 19.64
N ILE A 13 26.25 9.98 18.83
CA ILE A 13 25.12 9.03 18.71
C ILE A 13 24.99 8.20 20.00
N VAL A 14 26.09 7.72 20.58
CA VAL A 14 26.10 6.95 21.82
C VAL A 14 25.63 7.77 23.01
N VAL A 15 26.02 9.06 23.11
CA VAL A 15 25.57 9.96 24.17
C VAL A 15 24.08 10.27 24.06
N ASN A 16 23.54 10.48 22.84
CA ASN A 16 22.10 10.70 22.64
C ASN A 16 21.25 9.47 22.98
N VAL A 17 21.72 8.26 22.69
CA VAL A 17 21.02 7.01 23.05
C VAL A 17 21.10 6.73 24.56
N ALA A 18 22.17 7.13 25.24
CA ALA A 18 22.31 6.98 26.68
C ALA A 18 21.43 7.96 27.47
N ASP A 19 21.27 9.21 26.98
CA ASP A 19 20.43 10.23 27.65
C ASP A 19 18.93 9.87 27.63
N ILE A 20 18.47 9.14 26.61
CA ILE A 20 17.08 8.67 26.52
C ILE A 20 16.79 7.57 27.57
N ARG A 21 17.79 6.84 28.08
CA ARG A 21 17.63 5.79 29.09
C ARG A 21 17.65 6.26 30.53
N ILE A 22 18.13 7.45 30.84
CA ILE A 22 18.35 7.91 32.23
C ILE A 22 17.15 8.67 32.81
N ARG A 23 16.16 9.07 31.99
CA ARG A 23 14.95 9.75 32.48
C ARG A 23 13.75 8.80 32.65
N ARG A 24 13.86 7.79 33.54
CA ARG A 24 12.70 7.15 34.12
C ARG A 24 12.51 7.67 35.54
N PRO A 25 11.43 8.41 35.86
CA PRO A 25 11.01 8.63 37.23
C PRO A 25 10.52 7.29 37.81
N ALA A 26 10.86 7.01 39.06
CA ALA A 26 10.39 5.85 39.81
C ALA A 26 8.86 5.89 39.89
N ALA A 27 8.21 4.80 39.45
CA ALA A 27 6.78 4.63 39.54
C ALA A 27 6.39 4.18 40.96
N GLY A 28 5.55 4.96 41.61
CA GLY A 28 4.68 4.50 42.71
C GLY A 28 3.49 3.71 42.14
N PRO A 29 2.78 2.88 42.96
CA PRO A 29 1.67 2.07 42.49
C PRO A 29 0.42 2.94 42.30
N GLU A 30 0.11 3.27 41.08
CA GLU A 30 -1.18 3.88 40.70
C GLU A 30 -1.97 2.91 39.82
N ALA A 31 -3.27 2.87 40.05
CA ALA A 31 -4.29 2.04 39.44
C ALA A 31 -4.24 2.10 37.89
N PRO A 32 -4.80 1.09 37.19
CA PRO A 32 -4.76 1.05 35.73
C PRO A 32 -5.53 2.25 35.18
N ALA A 33 -4.78 3.24 34.69
CA ALA A 33 -5.33 4.30 33.89
C ALA A 33 -5.83 3.69 32.57
N GLU A 34 -7.10 3.91 32.26
CA GLU A 34 -7.64 3.67 30.93
C GLU A 34 -6.69 4.26 29.90
N THR A 35 -6.19 3.42 29.01
CA THR A 35 -5.35 3.83 27.89
C THR A 35 -6.26 4.61 26.94
N THR A 36 -6.40 5.91 27.17
CA THR A 36 -6.90 6.81 26.14
C THR A 36 -5.91 6.80 25.01
N LEU A 37 -6.31 6.18 23.91
CA LEU A 37 -5.63 6.31 22.63
C LEU A 37 -5.41 7.79 22.35
N PRO A 38 -4.25 8.20 21.76
CA PRO A 38 -4.00 9.59 21.41
C PRO A 38 -5.15 10.09 20.54
N GLN A 39 -5.93 11.03 21.06
CA GLN A 39 -6.94 11.73 20.31
C GLN A 39 -6.22 12.60 19.28
N PHE A 40 -6.32 12.23 18.01
CA PHE A 40 -5.86 13.08 16.91
C PHE A 40 -6.65 14.38 16.94
N PRO A 41 -6.02 15.57 16.81
CA PRO A 41 -6.68 16.87 16.99
C PRO A 41 -7.61 17.28 15.85
N PHE A 42 -7.87 16.43 14.90
CA PHE A 42 -8.83 16.63 13.81
C PHE A 42 -9.82 15.49 13.86
N GLY A 43 -11.06 15.82 14.19
CA GLY A 43 -12.13 14.91 14.54
C GLY A 43 -12.76 14.14 13.39
N ASP A 44 -11.96 13.45 12.59
CA ASP A 44 -12.45 12.46 11.65
C ASP A 44 -11.99 11.09 12.14
N GLU A 45 -12.94 10.24 12.50
CA GLU A 45 -12.67 8.81 12.68
C GLU A 45 -11.97 8.29 11.43
N PRO A 46 -10.90 7.45 11.55
CA PRO A 46 -10.24 6.90 10.39
C PRO A 46 -11.29 6.20 9.52
N GLU A 47 -11.34 6.61 8.28
CA GLU A 47 -12.29 6.14 7.29
C GLU A 47 -12.02 4.66 7.02
N LEU A 48 -12.95 3.79 7.47
CA LEU A 48 -12.78 2.34 7.34
C LEU A 48 -13.01 1.96 5.88
N ILE A 49 -11.94 1.77 5.14
CA ILE A 49 -11.96 1.42 3.72
C ILE A 49 -12.08 -0.10 3.54
N LEU A 50 -11.26 -0.86 4.28
CA LEU A 50 -11.20 -2.32 4.14
C LEU A 50 -12.38 -2.99 4.83
N GLY A 51 -13.01 -3.92 4.12
CA GLY A 51 -14.13 -4.71 4.62
C GLY A 51 -15.46 -3.95 4.71
N SER A 52 -15.53 -2.69 4.28
CA SER A 52 -16.72 -1.85 4.33
C SER A 52 -17.51 -1.78 3.01
N GLY A 53 -16.95 -2.29 1.91
CA GLY A 53 -17.60 -2.30 0.60
C GLY A 53 -18.79 -3.26 0.53
N GLU A 54 -19.71 -2.99 -0.40
CA GLU A 54 -20.76 -3.96 -0.74
C GLU A 54 -20.12 -5.30 -1.09
N THR A 55 -20.66 -6.37 -0.52
CA THR A 55 -20.20 -7.71 -0.86
C THR A 55 -20.69 -8.03 -2.27
N PRO A 56 -19.81 -8.06 -3.28
CA PRO A 56 -20.22 -8.46 -4.61
C PRO A 56 -20.72 -9.91 -4.58
N ALA A 57 -21.50 -10.31 -5.57
CA ALA A 57 -21.94 -11.71 -5.73
C ALA A 57 -20.74 -12.57 -6.20
N ARG A 58 -19.73 -12.70 -5.35
CA ARG A 58 -18.50 -13.48 -5.56
C ARG A 58 -18.33 -14.48 -4.44
N ASP A 59 -17.73 -15.62 -4.75
CA ASP A 59 -17.40 -16.63 -3.76
C ASP A 59 -16.36 -16.09 -2.76
N ALA A 60 -16.40 -16.60 -1.52
CA ALA A 60 -15.44 -16.21 -0.48
C ALA A 60 -13.98 -16.59 -0.83
N GLU A 61 -13.81 -17.59 -1.70
CA GLU A 61 -12.53 -18.07 -2.19
C GLU A 61 -12.58 -18.30 -3.69
N GLN A 62 -11.44 -18.15 -4.35
CA GLN A 62 -11.26 -18.46 -5.77
C GLN A 62 -9.89 -19.08 -5.99
N VAL A 63 -9.81 -20.04 -6.90
CA VAL A 63 -8.53 -20.53 -7.42
C VAL A 63 -8.03 -19.56 -8.49
N VAL A 64 -6.84 -19.03 -8.28
CA VAL A 64 -6.19 -18.06 -9.16
C VAL A 64 -4.85 -18.63 -9.61
N PRO A 65 -4.57 -18.71 -10.91
CA PRO A 65 -3.26 -19.14 -11.39
C PRO A 65 -2.21 -18.06 -11.12
N VAL A 66 -1.08 -18.48 -10.50
CA VAL A 66 0.06 -17.63 -10.19
C VAL A 66 1.31 -18.35 -10.67
N ASP A 67 2.00 -17.82 -11.66
CA ASP A 67 3.22 -18.42 -12.25
C ASP A 67 3.05 -19.92 -12.62
N GLY A 68 1.88 -20.27 -13.14
CA GLY A 68 1.54 -21.63 -13.55
C GLY A 68 1.10 -22.57 -12.44
N GLU A 69 1.03 -22.10 -11.19
CA GLU A 69 0.51 -22.82 -10.04
C GLU A 69 -0.86 -22.29 -9.63
N ASP A 70 -1.79 -23.19 -9.32
CA ASP A 70 -3.11 -22.82 -8.81
C ASP A 70 -3.05 -22.50 -7.31
N LYS A 71 -3.43 -21.25 -6.93
CA LYS A 71 -3.52 -20.82 -5.53
C LYS A 71 -4.95 -20.50 -5.15
N THR A 72 -5.38 -20.99 -4.00
CA THR A 72 -6.67 -20.59 -3.40
C THR A 72 -6.50 -19.26 -2.69
N MET A 73 -7.17 -18.22 -3.22
CA MET A 73 -7.14 -16.87 -2.68
C MET A 73 -8.49 -16.51 -2.06
N GLN A 74 -8.50 -15.66 -1.05
CA GLN A 74 -9.68 -15.22 -0.31
C GLN A 74 -10.15 -13.85 -0.75
N LEU A 75 -11.46 -13.64 -0.76
CA LEU A 75 -12.07 -12.37 -1.11
C LEU A 75 -11.70 -11.28 -0.09
N VAL A 76 -11.29 -10.13 -0.61
CA VAL A 76 -11.11 -8.87 0.12
C VAL A 76 -12.04 -7.83 -0.50
N THR A 77 -12.71 -7.04 0.33
CA THR A 77 -13.54 -5.92 -0.08
C THR A 77 -13.04 -4.63 0.53
N GLY A 78 -13.30 -3.52 -0.14
CA GLY A 78 -13.05 -2.19 0.38
C GLY A 78 -13.98 -1.16 -0.26
N SER A 79 -14.07 0.03 0.33
CA SER A 79 -14.98 1.09 -0.11
C SER A 79 -14.31 2.45 -0.06
N PHE A 80 -14.50 3.22 -1.12
CA PHE A 80 -14.18 4.64 -1.16
C PHE A 80 -15.44 5.52 -1.10
N ALA A 81 -16.60 4.96 -0.70
CA ALA A 81 -17.91 5.63 -0.70
C ALA A 81 -17.91 6.95 0.09
N GLN A 82 -17.20 7.02 1.23
CA GLN A 82 -17.10 8.25 2.03
C GLN A 82 -16.38 9.38 1.28
N ARG A 83 -15.57 9.06 0.27
CA ARG A 83 -14.91 10.02 -0.63
C ARG A 83 -15.65 10.19 -1.96
N GLY A 84 -16.88 9.69 -2.06
CA GLY A 84 -17.64 9.70 -3.32
C GLY A 84 -17.08 8.76 -4.40
N GLY A 85 -16.26 7.80 -4.01
CA GLY A 85 -15.68 6.78 -4.86
C GLY A 85 -16.47 5.47 -4.81
N PRO A 86 -16.09 4.50 -5.65
CA PRO A 86 -16.73 3.21 -5.72
C PRO A 86 -16.24 2.25 -4.64
N ASP A 87 -16.98 1.15 -4.48
CA ASP A 87 -16.52 -0.03 -3.77
C ASP A 87 -15.64 -0.89 -4.68
N PHE A 88 -14.81 -1.74 -4.08
CA PHE A 88 -13.98 -2.67 -4.82
C PHE A 88 -13.88 -4.03 -4.12
N SER A 89 -13.50 -5.04 -4.89
CA SER A 89 -13.14 -6.35 -4.36
C SER A 89 -12.04 -6.99 -5.19
N LEU A 90 -11.22 -7.81 -4.54
CA LEU A 90 -10.20 -8.62 -5.21
C LEU A 90 -9.99 -9.93 -4.43
N TYR A 91 -9.28 -10.88 -5.02
CA TYR A 91 -8.81 -12.07 -4.32
C TYR A 91 -7.35 -11.92 -3.91
N LEU A 92 -7.03 -12.26 -2.66
CA LEU A 92 -5.71 -12.14 -2.07
C LEU A 92 -5.30 -13.44 -1.38
N ASP A 93 -4.05 -13.83 -1.50
CA ASP A 93 -3.47 -14.90 -0.68
C ASP A 93 -3.23 -14.36 0.76
N LYS A 94 -4.28 -14.45 1.60
CA LYS A 94 -4.25 -13.98 3.00
C LYS A 94 -3.32 -14.80 3.90
N GLY A 95 -2.84 -15.96 3.44
CA GLY A 95 -1.81 -16.72 4.13
C GLY A 95 -0.42 -16.09 3.98
N VAL A 96 -0.25 -15.21 3.00
CA VAL A 96 1.03 -14.57 2.67
C VAL A 96 0.98 -13.06 2.87
N PHE A 97 -0.10 -12.41 2.45
CA PHE A 97 -0.24 -10.95 2.47
C PHE A 97 -1.27 -10.49 3.49
N LEU A 98 -0.94 -9.42 4.19
CA LEU A 98 -1.85 -8.69 5.06
C LEU A 98 -2.38 -7.46 4.34
N SER A 99 -3.61 -7.08 4.69
CA SER A 99 -4.21 -5.83 4.25
C SER A 99 -4.14 -4.79 5.36
N THR A 100 -3.78 -3.57 5.00
CA THR A 100 -3.73 -2.41 5.91
C THR A 100 -4.21 -1.16 5.18
N GLU A 101 -4.62 -0.17 5.94
CA GLU A 101 -4.94 1.16 5.43
C GLU A 101 -3.77 2.09 5.74
N LEU A 102 -3.34 2.84 4.74
CA LEU A 102 -2.27 3.80 4.85
C LEU A 102 -2.60 5.04 4.02
N ASP A 103 -2.70 6.20 4.66
CA ASP A 103 -3.00 7.48 4.02
C ASP A 103 -4.25 7.45 3.11
N GLY A 104 -5.31 6.73 3.58
CA GLY A 104 -6.56 6.58 2.84
C GLY A 104 -6.45 5.73 1.57
N LYS A 105 -5.50 4.82 1.54
CA LYS A 105 -5.31 3.79 0.52
C LYS A 105 -5.27 2.42 1.17
N CYS A 106 -5.67 1.40 0.42
CA CYS A 106 -5.53 0.01 0.85
C CYS A 106 -4.20 -0.53 0.37
N CYS A 107 -3.37 -1.01 1.29
CA CYS A 107 -2.08 -1.59 0.99
C CYS A 107 -2.06 -3.07 1.37
N PHE A 108 -1.52 -3.91 0.49
CA PHE A 108 -1.38 -5.35 0.67
C PHE A 108 0.11 -5.69 0.57
N ALA A 109 0.68 -6.10 1.70
CA ALA A 109 2.10 -6.42 1.83
C ALA A 109 2.29 -7.61 2.77
N ARG A 110 3.47 -8.19 2.77
CA ARG A 110 3.79 -9.26 3.73
C ARG A 110 4.04 -8.70 5.13
N ALA A 111 3.62 -9.43 6.15
CA ALA A 111 3.85 -9.04 7.55
C ALA A 111 5.33 -9.07 7.95
N ASP A 112 6.13 -9.92 7.30
CA ASP A 112 7.56 -10.09 7.55
C ASP A 112 8.45 -9.21 6.64
N ASP A 113 7.85 -8.43 5.73
CA ASP A 113 8.53 -7.49 4.85
C ASP A 113 8.48 -6.06 5.43
N ALA A 114 9.33 -5.79 6.43
CA ALA A 114 9.41 -4.47 7.05
C ALA A 114 9.90 -3.37 6.09
N SER A 115 10.53 -3.75 4.98
CA SER A 115 11.02 -2.81 3.95
C SER A 115 9.96 -2.49 2.92
N MET A 116 8.83 -3.22 2.92
CA MET A 116 7.80 -3.16 1.89
C MET A 116 8.43 -3.29 0.48
N ASP A 117 9.24 -4.32 0.31
CA ASP A 117 9.96 -4.56 -0.93
C ASP A 117 9.04 -5.04 -2.05
N ALA A 118 7.89 -5.66 -1.69
CA ALA A 118 6.82 -5.95 -2.63
C ALA A 118 5.45 -5.64 -2.01
N TYR A 119 4.65 -4.80 -2.66
CA TYR A 119 3.30 -4.48 -2.23
C TYR A 119 2.38 -4.12 -3.40
N LEU A 120 1.08 -4.27 -3.15
CA LEU A 120 -0.01 -3.76 -3.98
C LEU A 120 -0.73 -2.67 -3.20
N GLU A 121 -0.96 -1.53 -3.82
CA GLU A 121 -1.71 -0.41 -3.24
C GLU A 121 -2.90 -0.07 -4.11
N ILE A 122 -4.06 0.17 -3.51
CA ILE A 122 -5.27 0.65 -4.17
C ILE A 122 -5.68 1.97 -3.54
N GLY A 123 -5.78 3.02 -4.36
CA GLY A 123 -6.17 4.36 -3.95
C GLY A 123 -7.31 4.92 -4.80
N TYR A 124 -8.01 5.94 -4.30
CA TYR A 124 -9.02 6.67 -5.06
C TYR A 124 -8.67 8.15 -5.17
N HIS A 125 -8.77 8.69 -6.37
CA HIS A 125 -8.46 10.08 -6.71
C HIS A 125 -9.70 10.77 -7.24
N MET A 126 -10.42 11.47 -6.34
CA MET A 126 -11.65 12.19 -6.67
C MET A 126 -11.37 13.31 -7.67
N GLY A 127 -12.15 13.38 -8.74
CA GLY A 127 -12.05 14.42 -9.77
C GLY A 127 -10.83 14.31 -10.66
N ALA A 128 -9.96 13.32 -10.47
CA ALA A 128 -8.77 13.14 -11.30
C ALA A 128 -9.10 12.43 -12.62
N ASP A 129 -8.50 12.90 -13.70
CA ASP A 129 -8.49 12.22 -15.00
C ASP A 129 -7.41 11.13 -14.99
N ALA A 130 -7.81 9.88 -15.29
CA ALA A 130 -6.94 8.72 -15.21
C ALA A 130 -5.75 8.78 -16.17
N GLN A 131 -5.95 9.28 -17.41
CA GLN A 131 -4.88 9.39 -18.38
C GLN A 131 -3.85 10.44 -17.97
N THR A 132 -4.32 11.58 -17.46
CA THR A 132 -3.45 12.65 -16.98
C THR A 132 -2.67 12.22 -15.75
N LEU A 133 -3.34 11.55 -14.79
CA LEU A 133 -2.71 11.11 -13.54
C LEU A 133 -1.66 10.01 -13.80
N ALA A 134 -1.85 9.13 -14.79
CA ALA A 134 -0.87 8.12 -15.18
C ALA A 134 0.52 8.70 -15.49
N GLY A 135 0.57 9.92 -16.03
CA GLY A 135 1.82 10.62 -16.32
C GLY A 135 2.56 11.18 -15.09
N SER A 136 1.96 11.19 -13.91
CA SER A 136 2.54 11.89 -12.75
C SER A 136 2.48 11.09 -11.43
N LEU A 137 1.54 10.16 -11.28
CA LEU A 137 1.30 9.45 -10.00
C LEU A 137 2.56 8.82 -9.41
N LEU A 138 3.39 8.20 -10.24
CA LEU A 138 4.58 7.50 -9.76
C LEU A 138 5.64 8.43 -9.14
N ASN A 139 5.59 9.74 -9.41
CA ASN A 139 6.48 10.71 -8.77
C ASN A 139 6.25 10.83 -7.26
N ASP A 140 5.08 10.43 -6.76
CA ASP A 140 4.74 10.44 -5.34
C ASP A 140 5.47 9.31 -4.57
N TYR A 141 6.02 8.32 -5.29
CA TYR A 141 6.70 7.15 -4.72
C TYR A 141 8.23 7.31 -4.64
N GLY A 142 8.74 8.49 -4.92
CA GLY A 142 10.15 8.84 -4.82
C GLY A 142 10.76 9.38 -6.11
N THR A 143 12.08 9.50 -6.14
CA THR A 143 12.78 9.99 -7.34
C THR A 143 12.77 8.90 -8.42
N ILE A 144 11.98 9.13 -9.46
CA ILE A 144 11.87 8.25 -10.61
C ILE A 144 13.08 8.50 -11.54
N ALA A 145 13.88 7.46 -11.76
CA ALA A 145 15.03 7.51 -12.67
C ALA A 145 14.59 7.37 -14.15
N SER A 146 13.54 6.56 -14.40
CA SER A 146 12.90 6.46 -15.71
C SER A 146 11.41 6.22 -15.54
N MET A 147 10.60 6.82 -16.40
CA MET A 147 9.15 6.65 -16.44
C MET A 147 8.67 6.44 -17.87
N GLU A 148 7.76 5.50 -18.04
CA GLU A 148 7.10 5.19 -19.30
C GLU A 148 5.58 5.18 -19.09
N THR A 149 4.86 5.94 -19.92
CA THR A 149 3.40 5.86 -20.01
C THR A 149 3.03 4.81 -21.06
N LEU A 150 2.24 3.83 -20.66
CA LEU A 150 1.85 2.71 -21.54
C LEU A 150 0.59 3.00 -22.36
N GLY A 151 -0.10 4.13 -22.09
CA GLY A 151 -1.40 4.42 -22.65
C GLY A 151 -2.51 3.52 -22.08
N GLU A 152 -3.52 3.21 -22.91
CA GLU A 152 -4.61 2.32 -22.52
C GLU A 152 -4.12 0.87 -22.44
N VAL A 153 -4.36 0.23 -21.30
CA VAL A 153 -3.97 -1.16 -21.00
C VAL A 153 -5.14 -1.91 -20.35
N LYS A 154 -4.97 -3.23 -20.14
CA LYS A 154 -5.91 -4.06 -19.39
C LYS A 154 -5.28 -4.50 -18.07
N LEU A 155 -6.07 -4.39 -16.99
CA LEU A 155 -5.81 -5.04 -15.72
C LEU A 155 -6.97 -6.01 -15.45
N GLY A 156 -6.73 -7.30 -15.65
CA GLY A 156 -7.83 -8.27 -15.67
C GLY A 156 -8.90 -7.90 -16.72
N GLY A 157 -10.15 -7.74 -16.29
CA GLY A 157 -11.26 -7.31 -17.16
C GLY A 157 -11.43 -5.80 -17.30
N LEU A 158 -10.65 -4.98 -16.56
CA LEU A 158 -10.81 -3.53 -16.49
C LEU A 158 -9.92 -2.82 -17.52
N THR A 159 -10.44 -1.73 -18.09
CA THR A 159 -9.64 -0.80 -18.89
C THR A 159 -8.98 0.20 -17.97
N ALA A 160 -7.68 0.42 -18.13
CA ALA A 160 -6.88 1.34 -17.33
C ALA A 160 -5.91 2.14 -18.22
N TYR A 161 -5.37 3.22 -17.68
CA TYR A 161 -4.19 3.89 -18.22
C TYR A 161 -2.97 3.47 -17.41
N GLY A 162 -1.97 2.90 -18.09
CA GLY A 162 -0.79 2.35 -17.47
C GLY A 162 0.40 3.30 -17.43
N ALA A 163 1.21 3.15 -16.39
CA ALA A 163 2.55 3.74 -16.31
C ALA A 163 3.52 2.78 -15.61
N LYS A 164 4.77 2.82 -16.00
CA LYS A 164 5.87 2.13 -15.34
C LYS A 164 6.92 3.14 -14.90
N GLY A 165 7.49 2.91 -13.72
CA GLY A 165 8.55 3.74 -13.19
C GLY A 165 9.64 2.91 -12.55
N VAL A 166 10.88 3.39 -12.64
CA VAL A 166 12.02 2.76 -11.99
C VAL A 166 12.67 3.80 -11.09
N THR A 167 12.81 3.46 -9.82
CA THR A 167 13.65 4.20 -8.87
C THR A 167 15.02 3.52 -8.77
N VAL A 168 15.90 4.02 -7.91
CA VAL A 168 17.21 3.36 -7.66
C VAL A 168 17.07 1.94 -7.10
N GLN A 169 15.94 1.65 -6.41
CA GLN A 169 15.78 0.41 -5.64
C GLN A 169 14.54 -0.40 -6.04
N ARG A 170 13.57 0.20 -6.75
CA ARG A 170 12.24 -0.38 -6.97
C ARG A 170 11.76 -0.15 -8.38
N GLU A 171 11.03 -1.12 -8.88
CA GLU A 171 10.18 -1.02 -10.06
C GLU A 171 8.74 -0.79 -9.60
N LEU A 172 8.04 0.10 -10.30
CA LEU A 172 6.66 0.50 -10.01
C LEU A 172 5.82 0.34 -11.27
N GLU A 173 4.66 -0.28 -11.14
CA GLU A 173 3.64 -0.28 -12.18
C GLU A 173 2.35 0.32 -11.63
N ALA A 174 1.79 1.29 -12.35
CA ALA A 174 0.53 1.91 -12.00
C ALA A 174 -0.53 1.65 -13.07
N TYR A 175 -1.74 1.39 -12.62
CA TYR A 175 -2.94 1.23 -13.45
C TYR A 175 -4.01 2.18 -12.95
N LEU A 176 -4.39 3.17 -13.74
CA LEU A 176 -5.40 4.18 -13.41
C LEU A 176 -6.70 3.80 -14.10
N ILE A 177 -7.69 3.38 -13.33
CA ILE A 177 -8.98 2.90 -13.81
C ILE A 177 -9.98 4.04 -13.70
N PRO A 178 -10.53 4.57 -14.84
CA PRO A 178 -11.55 5.62 -14.80
C PRO A 178 -12.81 5.18 -14.06
N THR A 179 -13.38 6.09 -13.28
CA THR A 179 -14.67 5.95 -12.60
C THR A 179 -15.56 7.16 -12.91
N ALA A 180 -16.82 7.12 -12.47
CA ALA A 180 -17.75 8.24 -12.72
C ALA A 180 -17.26 9.60 -12.16
N ASN A 181 -16.58 9.57 -11.01
CA ASN A 181 -16.22 10.78 -10.26
C ASN A 181 -14.70 10.93 -10.06
N GLY A 182 -13.87 10.25 -10.84
CA GLY A 182 -12.42 10.27 -10.70
C GLY A 182 -11.76 9.01 -11.23
N CYS A 183 -10.75 8.49 -10.55
CA CYS A 183 -10.14 7.21 -10.92
C CYS A 183 -9.63 6.44 -9.71
N ILE A 184 -9.59 5.12 -9.83
CA ILE A 184 -8.87 4.23 -8.92
C ILE A 184 -7.45 4.06 -9.44
N SER A 185 -6.47 4.20 -8.55
CA SER A 185 -5.09 3.78 -8.80
C SER A 185 -4.84 2.40 -8.22
N VAL A 186 -4.20 1.55 -8.98
CA VAL A 186 -3.63 0.26 -8.56
C VAL A 186 -2.15 0.35 -8.80
N VAL A 187 -1.34 0.35 -7.74
CA VAL A 187 0.12 0.46 -7.82
C VAL A 187 0.75 -0.82 -7.31
N LEU A 188 1.55 -1.44 -8.15
CA LEU A 188 2.39 -2.58 -7.82
C LEU A 188 3.82 -2.10 -7.64
N CYS A 189 4.44 -2.45 -6.54
CA CYS A 189 5.84 -2.17 -6.25
C CYS A 189 6.62 -3.46 -6.09
N HIS A 190 7.82 -3.50 -6.64
CA HIS A 190 8.76 -4.59 -6.49
C HIS A 190 10.18 -4.07 -6.38
N ALA A 191 10.89 -4.43 -5.30
CA ALA A 191 12.32 -4.21 -5.16
C ALA A 191 13.07 -5.42 -5.73
N GLY A 192 14.22 -5.21 -6.35
CA GLY A 192 15.04 -6.30 -6.90
C GLY A 192 15.53 -7.32 -5.87
N THR A 193 15.41 -7.03 -4.58
CA THR A 193 15.71 -7.91 -3.44
C THR A 193 14.56 -8.84 -3.07
N ALA A 194 13.32 -8.50 -3.45
CA ALA A 194 12.15 -9.33 -3.17
C ALA A 194 12.08 -10.52 -4.14
N PRO A 195 11.60 -11.70 -3.69
CA PRO A 195 11.33 -12.82 -4.59
C PRO A 195 10.29 -12.43 -5.66
N ALA A 196 10.54 -12.79 -6.92
CA ALA A 196 9.61 -12.53 -8.03
C ALA A 196 8.22 -13.11 -7.76
N SER A 197 8.12 -14.25 -7.09
CA SER A 197 6.84 -14.90 -6.74
C SER A 197 5.92 -14.03 -5.86
N TRP A 198 6.47 -13.05 -5.12
CA TRP A 198 5.66 -12.08 -4.38
C TRP A 198 4.96 -11.11 -5.34
N TYR A 199 5.71 -10.58 -6.29
CA TYR A 199 5.15 -9.71 -7.31
C TYR A 199 4.10 -10.44 -8.16
N ASP A 200 4.40 -11.67 -8.60
CA ASP A 200 3.47 -12.47 -9.42
C ASP A 200 2.15 -12.73 -8.69
N SER A 201 2.21 -13.01 -7.37
CA SER A 201 1.02 -13.20 -6.54
C SER A 201 0.21 -11.90 -6.38
N LEU A 202 0.88 -10.75 -6.19
CA LEU A 202 0.20 -9.45 -6.09
C LEU A 202 -0.38 -9.01 -7.43
N LEU A 203 0.31 -9.25 -8.53
CA LEU A 203 -0.19 -8.98 -9.88
C LEU A 203 -1.42 -9.85 -10.19
N ALA A 204 -1.36 -11.15 -9.88
CA ALA A 204 -2.50 -12.04 -10.03
C ALA A 204 -3.70 -11.58 -9.18
N SER A 205 -3.46 -11.12 -7.95
CA SER A 205 -4.50 -10.50 -7.11
C SER A 205 -5.09 -9.26 -7.77
N ALA A 206 -4.27 -8.34 -8.27
CA ALA A 206 -4.70 -7.13 -8.95
C ALA A 206 -5.56 -7.44 -10.21
N GLN A 207 -5.23 -8.50 -10.94
CA GLN A 207 -5.99 -8.95 -12.11
C GLN A 207 -7.40 -9.45 -11.77
N THR A 208 -7.66 -9.80 -10.51
CA THR A 208 -9.00 -10.20 -10.03
C THR A 208 -9.86 -9.01 -9.58
N LEU A 209 -9.33 -7.79 -9.62
CA LEU A 209 -10.03 -6.58 -9.16
C LEU A 209 -11.37 -6.40 -9.90
N GLN A 210 -12.40 -6.11 -9.12
CA GLN A 210 -13.70 -5.65 -9.58
C GLN A 210 -14.05 -4.35 -8.86
N ILE A 211 -14.72 -3.46 -9.56
CA ILE A 211 -15.17 -2.17 -9.07
C ILE A 211 -16.69 -2.18 -9.17
N THR A 212 -17.37 -1.77 -8.10
CA THR A 212 -18.83 -1.72 -7.98
C THR A 212 -19.25 -0.34 -7.47
N GLY A 213 -20.26 0.26 -8.08
CA GLY A 213 -20.78 1.60 -7.70
C GLY A 213 -20.93 2.53 -8.89
#